data_7d01a74a96f0fb5d21df55543a579048
#
_entry.id   7d01a74a96f0fb5d21df55543a579048
#
_cell.length_a   1.000
_cell.length_b   1.000
_cell.length_c   1.000
_cell.angle_alpha   90.00
_cell.angle_beta   90.00
_cell.angle_gamma   90.00
#
_symmetry.space_group_name_H-M   'P 1'
#
loop_
_entity.id
_entity.type
_entity.pdbx_description
1 polymer ?
#
loop_
_entity_poly.entity_id
_entity_poly.type
_entity_poly.pdbx_seq_one_letter_code
_entity_poly.pdbx_strand_id
1 'polypeptide(L)'
;FTGCDSHDTVAAAIQDLTFVSQIRETDGVTQRGFRIFVGGGTSIMPRLAKALYDFLPEDDYLRLSLAIWTVFNNAQMLRKNRMMARLKVLIDRIGLDDFRAQVEEELEKIGPIDPKPLMEAEEIHRETAPAVEHLSFPALKLNGSSNNGHQGDDEFDHWTETNVSAQKQEGYYLVYVKITRGDITAAQFHGLADIVRRYTGGRARTNQEQNLALRWVPGQSLKEVWQALKAIGLADADVHTIADVVSCPGTDSCKLGITSSMGLSKAVTDDMAGWNGLMEDEGVRKIRIKISGCPNGCGLHHIANIGFHGA
;
A
#
# COMPACT_ATOMS: atom_id res chain seq x y z
N PHE A 1 -2.56 10.64 -0.49
CA PHE A 1 -2.34 11.15 0.87
C PHE A 1 -1.64 10.09 1.71
N THR A 2 -0.67 10.50 2.52
CA THR A 2 -0.06 9.65 3.54
C THR A 2 0.08 10.46 4.85
N GLY A 3 -0.23 9.81 5.97
CA GLY A 3 -0.13 10.42 7.30
C GLY A 3 0.97 9.80 8.18
N CYS A 4 1.83 8.96 7.59
CA CYS A 4 2.86 8.24 8.33
C CYS A 4 4.26 8.74 7.92
N ASP A 5 4.98 9.34 8.86
CA ASP A 5 6.36 9.79 8.63
C ASP A 5 7.37 8.63 8.66
N SER A 6 7.03 7.52 9.33
CA SER A 6 7.94 6.39 9.52
C SER A 6 7.86 5.34 8.40
N HIS A 7 6.76 5.33 7.64
CA HIS A 7 6.53 4.33 6.58
C HIS A 7 5.87 4.96 5.37
N ASP A 8 6.48 4.83 4.22
CA ASP A 8 5.85 5.21 2.95
C ASP A 8 4.90 4.12 2.47
N THR A 9 3.66 4.16 2.97
CA THR A 9 2.60 3.19 2.64
C THR A 9 1.96 3.41 1.27
N VAL A 10 2.28 4.51 0.58
CA VAL A 10 1.67 4.88 -0.69
C VAL A 10 2.67 5.00 -1.84
N ALA A 11 3.94 4.68 -1.61
CA ALA A 11 5.05 4.91 -2.54
C ALA A 11 5.05 6.35 -3.07
N ALA A 12 5.08 7.32 -2.15
CA ALA A 12 4.95 8.75 -2.39
C ALA A 12 5.89 9.26 -3.50
N ALA A 13 7.09 8.72 -3.53
CA ALA A 13 8.14 9.10 -4.48
C ALA A 13 7.81 8.79 -5.95
N ILE A 14 6.81 7.94 -6.24
CA ILE A 14 6.43 7.57 -7.61
C ILE A 14 4.99 7.90 -7.96
N GLN A 15 4.32 8.75 -7.18
CA GLN A 15 2.99 9.23 -7.48
C GLN A 15 3.02 10.54 -8.28
N ASP A 16 2.00 10.76 -9.12
CA ASP A 16 1.88 12.03 -9.87
C ASP A 16 1.73 13.23 -8.93
N LEU A 17 0.97 13.08 -7.84
CA LEU A 17 0.76 14.08 -6.80
C LEU A 17 0.64 13.40 -5.45
N THR A 18 1.42 13.84 -4.46
CA THR A 18 1.39 13.32 -3.10
C THR A 18 1.29 14.41 -2.08
N PHE A 19 0.42 14.20 -1.09
CA PHE A 19 0.27 14.99 0.13
C PHE A 19 0.78 14.17 1.30
N VAL A 20 1.88 14.61 1.92
CA VAL A 20 2.46 14.01 3.14
C VAL A 20 2.06 14.87 4.32
N SER A 21 1.23 14.32 5.22
CA SER A 21 0.73 15.06 6.38
C SER A 21 1.87 15.53 7.27
N GLN A 22 1.80 16.78 7.69
CA GLN A 22 2.75 17.40 8.61
C GLN A 22 2.05 18.24 9.67
N ILE A 23 2.70 18.34 10.81
CA ILE A 23 2.34 19.28 11.87
C ILE A 23 3.52 20.27 12.01
N ARG A 24 3.22 21.55 11.99
CA ARG A 24 4.19 22.63 12.15
C ARG A 24 3.80 23.48 13.34
N GLU A 25 4.78 23.79 14.18
CA GLU A 25 4.61 24.78 15.25
C GLU A 25 5.28 26.08 14.84
N THR A 26 4.52 27.16 14.85
CA THR A 26 5.02 28.51 14.56
C THR A 26 4.42 29.46 15.59
N ASP A 27 5.27 30.14 16.35
CA ASP A 27 4.87 31.10 17.40
C ASP A 27 3.89 30.53 18.45
N GLY A 28 4.05 29.26 18.80
CA GLY A 28 3.18 28.56 19.77
C GLY A 28 1.82 28.14 19.20
N VAL A 29 1.59 28.29 17.90
CA VAL A 29 0.39 27.82 17.21
C VAL A 29 0.72 26.56 16.42
N THR A 30 -0.01 25.51 16.69
CA THR A 30 0.07 24.25 15.94
C THR A 30 -0.74 24.36 14.65
N GLN A 31 -0.06 24.24 13.51
CA GLN A 31 -0.69 24.19 12.19
C GLN A 31 -0.62 22.78 11.60
N ARG A 32 -1.72 22.29 11.06
CA ARG A 32 -1.79 21.07 10.28
C ARG A 32 -1.68 21.39 8.80
N GLY A 33 -1.01 20.53 8.06
CA GLY A 33 -0.81 20.75 6.64
C GLY A 33 -0.12 19.58 5.97
N PHE A 34 0.43 19.83 4.79
CA PHE A 34 1.04 18.81 3.96
C PHE A 34 2.34 19.30 3.33
N ARG A 35 3.31 18.43 3.23
CA ARG A 35 4.38 18.54 2.25
C ARG A 35 3.90 17.98 0.93
N ILE A 36 4.17 18.67 -0.17
CA ILE A 36 3.62 18.35 -1.49
C ILE A 36 4.72 17.87 -2.42
N PHE A 37 4.51 16.70 -3.03
CA PHE A 37 5.39 16.17 -4.07
C PHE A 37 4.61 15.97 -5.37
N VAL A 38 5.30 16.23 -6.50
CA VAL A 38 4.72 16.15 -7.85
C VAL A 38 5.64 15.48 -8.85
N GLY A 39 5.06 14.88 -9.87
CA GLY A 39 5.78 14.42 -11.05
C GLY A 39 6.51 13.08 -10.87
N GLY A 40 6.13 12.27 -9.88
CA GLY A 40 6.59 10.90 -9.79
C GLY A 40 5.89 9.98 -10.80
N GLY A 41 6.45 8.81 -11.01
CA GLY A 41 5.81 7.78 -11.84
C GLY A 41 6.78 6.70 -12.29
N THR A 42 6.25 5.49 -12.44
CA THR A 42 6.93 4.34 -13.04
C THR A 42 6.74 4.32 -14.57
N SER A 43 6.78 3.17 -15.22
CA SER A 43 6.72 2.96 -16.66
C SER A 43 8.08 3.20 -17.35
N ILE A 44 8.10 3.24 -18.69
CA ILE A 44 9.34 3.35 -19.49
C ILE A 44 10.20 4.59 -19.24
N MET A 45 9.67 5.59 -18.60
CA MET A 45 10.40 6.80 -18.18
C MET A 45 10.16 7.02 -16.68
N PRO A 46 10.77 6.23 -15.79
CA PRO A 46 10.57 6.38 -14.36
C PRO A 46 11.12 7.72 -13.85
N ARG A 47 10.38 8.35 -12.93
CA ARG A 47 10.78 9.61 -12.28
C ARG A 47 10.41 9.55 -10.81
N LEU A 48 11.29 10.09 -9.99
CA LEU A 48 10.97 10.40 -8.60
C LEU A 48 10.23 11.73 -8.54
N ALA A 49 9.23 11.81 -7.68
CA ALA A 49 8.49 13.03 -7.41
C ALA A 49 9.41 14.10 -6.81
N LYS A 50 9.19 15.35 -7.19
CA LYS A 50 9.92 16.52 -6.71
C LYS A 50 9.08 17.28 -5.70
N ALA A 51 9.71 17.85 -4.66
CA ALA A 51 9.01 18.70 -3.70
C ALA A 51 8.52 19.99 -4.40
N LEU A 52 7.22 20.19 -4.42
CA LEU A 52 6.60 21.41 -4.94
C LEU A 52 6.50 22.47 -3.84
N TYR A 53 5.99 22.07 -2.67
CA TYR A 53 5.89 22.90 -1.47
C TYR A 53 6.34 22.10 -0.24
N ASP A 54 7.09 22.75 0.64
CA ASP A 54 7.52 22.15 1.90
C ASP A 54 6.41 22.13 2.94
N PHE A 55 5.45 23.05 2.84
CA PHE A 55 4.27 23.09 3.68
C PHE A 55 3.10 23.77 2.97
N LEU A 56 1.94 23.13 2.99
CA LEU A 56 0.66 23.67 2.55
C LEU A 56 -0.34 23.52 3.70
N PRO A 57 -1.06 24.57 4.13
CA PRO A 57 -2.13 24.42 5.12
C PRO A 57 -3.19 23.39 4.70
N GLU A 58 -3.75 22.67 5.67
CA GLU A 58 -4.72 21.60 5.37
C GLU A 58 -5.95 22.09 4.59
N ASP A 59 -6.40 23.32 4.81
CA ASP A 59 -7.55 23.89 4.12
C ASP A 59 -7.33 24.15 2.62
N ASP A 60 -6.07 24.23 2.17
CA ASP A 60 -5.72 24.56 0.77
C ASP A 60 -5.55 23.34 -0.14
N TYR A 61 -5.68 22.10 0.37
CA TYR A 61 -5.35 20.92 -0.44
C TYR A 61 -6.24 20.75 -1.68
N LEU A 62 -7.53 21.08 -1.59
CA LEU A 62 -8.45 21.01 -2.72
C LEU A 62 -8.13 22.07 -3.77
N ARG A 63 -7.87 23.28 -3.31
CA ARG A 63 -7.52 24.40 -4.15
C ARG A 63 -6.25 24.12 -4.95
N LEU A 64 -5.20 23.60 -4.27
CA LEU A 64 -3.96 23.20 -4.93
C LEU A 64 -4.18 22.05 -5.92
N SER A 65 -4.97 21.03 -5.53
CA SER A 65 -5.27 19.91 -6.42
C SER A 65 -5.96 20.36 -7.70
N LEU A 66 -6.90 21.29 -7.59
CA LEU A 66 -7.60 21.86 -8.74
C LEU A 66 -6.66 22.69 -9.63
N ALA A 67 -5.78 23.49 -9.04
CA ALA A 67 -4.79 24.28 -9.79
C ALA A 67 -3.84 23.37 -10.59
N ILE A 68 -3.26 22.36 -9.95
CA ILE A 68 -2.39 21.38 -10.59
C ILE A 68 -3.12 20.65 -11.72
N TRP A 69 -4.37 20.22 -11.46
CA TRP A 69 -5.19 19.56 -12.48
C TRP A 69 -5.47 20.49 -13.67
N THR A 70 -5.75 21.77 -13.43
CA THR A 70 -6.01 22.77 -14.47
C THR A 70 -4.78 22.99 -15.35
N VAL A 71 -3.62 23.20 -14.75
CA VAL A 71 -2.33 23.32 -15.47
C VAL A 71 -2.08 22.08 -16.33
N PHE A 72 -2.22 20.90 -15.76
CA PHE A 72 -2.06 19.63 -16.49
C PHE A 72 -3.09 19.47 -17.62
N ASN A 73 -4.35 19.82 -17.36
CA ASN A 73 -5.41 19.71 -18.36
C ASN A 73 -5.20 20.67 -19.55
N ASN A 74 -4.70 21.86 -19.30
CA ASN A 74 -4.44 22.87 -20.32
C ASN A 74 -3.13 22.64 -21.11
N ALA A 75 -2.27 21.71 -20.68
CA ALA A 75 -1.01 21.40 -21.33
C ALA A 75 -1.21 20.70 -22.70
N GLN A 76 -1.50 21.48 -23.75
CA GLN A 76 -1.78 20.98 -25.12
C GLN A 76 -0.67 20.11 -25.69
N MET A 77 0.59 20.37 -25.29
CA MET A 77 1.75 19.59 -25.71
C MET A 77 1.68 18.10 -25.32
N LEU A 78 0.89 17.74 -24.29
CA LEU A 78 0.69 16.38 -23.84
C LEU A 78 -0.47 15.68 -24.57
N ARG A 79 -1.36 16.41 -25.25
CA ARG A 79 -2.58 15.85 -25.86
C ARG A 79 -2.32 15.15 -27.18
N LYS A 80 -1.19 15.43 -27.83
CA LYS A 80 -0.79 14.79 -29.10
C LYS A 80 -0.47 13.30 -28.95
N ASN A 81 0.01 12.88 -27.79
CA ASN A 81 0.33 11.47 -27.51
C ASN A 81 -0.16 11.10 -26.11
N ARG A 82 -1.21 10.28 -26.01
CA ARG A 82 -1.80 9.85 -24.75
C ARG A 82 -0.83 9.08 -23.85
N MET A 83 0.11 8.35 -24.42
CA MET A 83 1.16 7.63 -23.66
C MET A 83 2.07 8.58 -22.88
N MET A 84 2.21 9.82 -23.37
CA MET A 84 3.02 10.87 -22.74
C MET A 84 2.20 11.84 -21.89
N ALA A 85 0.90 11.61 -21.74
CA ALA A 85 0.01 12.49 -20.97
C ALA A 85 0.08 12.18 -19.46
N ARG A 86 1.23 12.50 -18.85
CA ARG A 86 1.52 12.33 -17.42
C ARG A 86 2.15 13.62 -16.87
N LEU A 87 1.89 13.89 -15.59
CA LEU A 87 2.42 15.07 -14.90
C LEU A 87 3.95 15.10 -14.92
N LYS A 88 4.60 13.96 -14.70
CA LYS A 88 6.08 13.83 -14.80
C LYS A 88 6.63 14.30 -16.15
N VAL A 89 5.92 14.03 -17.25
CA VAL A 89 6.34 14.43 -18.60
C VAL A 89 6.16 15.94 -18.81
N LEU A 90 5.12 16.53 -18.23
CA LEU A 90 4.96 17.99 -18.25
C LEU A 90 6.14 18.66 -17.53
N ILE A 91 6.42 18.24 -16.30
CA ILE A 91 7.50 18.78 -15.48
C ILE A 91 8.89 18.55 -16.12
N ASP A 92 9.12 17.41 -16.78
CA ASP A 92 10.36 17.19 -17.53
C ASP A 92 10.54 18.16 -18.69
N ARG A 93 9.44 18.60 -19.31
CA ARG A 93 9.48 19.50 -20.49
C ARG A 93 9.61 20.99 -20.15
N ILE A 94 8.90 21.43 -19.11
CA ILE A 94 8.87 22.87 -18.76
C ILE A 94 9.75 23.20 -17.54
N GLY A 95 10.17 22.20 -16.76
CA GLY A 95 10.86 22.40 -15.49
C GLY A 95 9.89 22.55 -14.31
N LEU A 96 10.43 22.35 -13.09
CA LEU A 96 9.63 22.43 -11.87
C LEU A 96 9.24 23.86 -11.53
N ASP A 97 10.14 24.81 -11.76
CA ASP A 97 9.90 26.22 -11.39
C ASP A 97 8.85 26.86 -12.30
N ASP A 98 8.89 26.61 -13.60
CA ASP A 98 7.87 27.06 -14.54
C ASP A 98 6.52 26.38 -14.26
N PHE A 99 6.56 25.09 -13.88
CA PHE A 99 5.35 24.39 -13.44
C PHE A 99 4.76 25.02 -12.18
N ARG A 100 5.59 25.34 -11.19
CA ARG A 100 5.17 26.01 -9.95
C ARG A 100 4.56 27.37 -10.26
N ALA A 101 5.20 28.19 -11.10
CA ALA A 101 4.68 29.51 -11.48
C ALA A 101 3.29 29.41 -12.13
N GLN A 102 3.08 28.44 -13.03
CA GLN A 102 1.76 28.21 -13.63
C GLN A 102 0.71 27.75 -12.59
N VAL A 103 1.09 26.93 -11.62
CA VAL A 103 0.20 26.52 -10.52
C VAL A 103 -0.17 27.71 -9.65
N GLU A 104 0.77 28.58 -9.33
CA GLU A 104 0.54 29.81 -8.54
C GLU A 104 -0.39 30.77 -9.26
N GLU A 105 -0.22 30.95 -10.58
CA GLU A 105 -1.14 31.77 -11.39
C GLU A 105 -2.58 31.18 -11.37
N GLU A 106 -2.73 29.86 -11.43
CA GLU A 106 -4.06 29.23 -11.33
C GLU A 106 -4.64 29.35 -9.91
N LEU A 107 -3.81 29.25 -8.86
CA LEU A 107 -4.24 29.47 -7.48
C LEU A 107 -4.82 30.85 -7.25
N GLU A 108 -4.25 31.90 -7.87
CA GLU A 108 -4.80 33.28 -7.80
C GLU A 108 -6.20 33.34 -8.42
N LYS A 109 -6.46 32.62 -9.53
CA LYS A 109 -7.74 32.61 -10.25
C LYS A 109 -8.83 31.82 -9.52
N ILE A 110 -8.47 30.72 -8.87
CA ILE A 110 -9.45 29.80 -8.26
C ILE A 110 -10.03 30.37 -6.96
N GLY A 111 -9.26 31.14 -6.21
CA GLY A 111 -9.69 31.64 -4.90
C GLY A 111 -9.81 30.52 -3.82
N PRO A 112 -10.26 30.86 -2.61
CA PRO A 112 -10.44 29.89 -1.52
C PRO A 112 -11.56 28.87 -1.82
N ILE A 113 -11.34 27.60 -1.46
CA ILE A 113 -12.35 26.54 -1.52
C ILE A 113 -12.57 26.05 -0.09
N ASP A 114 -13.83 25.95 0.35
CA ASP A 114 -14.17 25.37 1.64
C ASP A 114 -14.07 23.84 1.59
N PRO A 115 -13.15 23.20 2.31
CA PRO A 115 -12.99 21.74 2.32
C PRO A 115 -14.00 21.02 3.24
N LYS A 116 -14.74 21.76 4.09
CA LYS A 116 -15.62 21.18 5.11
C LYS A 116 -16.60 20.12 4.59
N PRO A 117 -17.30 20.30 3.45
CA PRO A 117 -18.25 19.32 2.97
C PRO A 117 -17.62 17.93 2.71
N LEU A 118 -16.34 17.90 2.30
CA LEU A 118 -15.63 16.65 2.10
C LEU A 118 -15.10 16.06 3.41
N MET A 119 -14.64 16.91 4.33
CA MET A 119 -14.18 16.48 5.66
C MET A 119 -15.35 15.91 6.49
N GLU A 120 -16.53 16.52 6.44
CA GLU A 120 -17.73 15.99 7.08
C GLU A 120 -18.15 14.62 6.51
N ALA A 121 -18.04 14.44 5.20
CA ALA A 121 -18.28 13.14 4.58
C ALA A 121 -17.26 12.07 5.02
N GLU A 122 -16.01 12.44 5.24
CA GLU A 122 -14.97 11.55 5.78
C GLU A 122 -15.24 11.16 7.23
N GLU A 123 -15.75 12.06 8.06
CA GLU A 123 -16.12 11.76 9.45
C GLU A 123 -17.26 10.74 9.56
N ILE A 124 -18.24 10.79 8.67
CA ILE A 124 -19.34 9.81 8.58
C ILE A 124 -18.81 8.40 8.31
N HIS A 125 -17.69 8.30 7.59
CA HIS A 125 -17.05 7.02 7.23
C HIS A 125 -15.88 6.64 8.15
N ARG A 126 -15.66 7.38 9.25
CA ARG A 126 -14.60 7.06 10.21
C ARG A 126 -14.78 5.67 10.77
N GLU A 127 -13.78 4.83 10.56
CA GLU A 127 -13.78 3.49 11.15
C GLU A 127 -13.58 3.58 12.67
N THR A 128 -14.48 2.95 13.38
CA THR A 128 -14.37 2.70 14.82
C THR A 128 -14.12 1.22 15.07
N ALA A 129 -13.57 0.89 16.25
CA ALA A 129 -13.45 -0.50 16.66
C ALA A 129 -14.82 -1.18 16.59
N PRO A 130 -14.94 -2.37 15.98
CA PRO A 130 -16.18 -3.12 16.01
C PRO A 130 -16.54 -3.43 17.47
N ALA A 131 -17.83 -3.34 17.81
CA ALA A 131 -18.30 -3.75 19.12
C ALA A 131 -18.14 -5.28 19.20
N VAL A 132 -17.19 -5.75 20.00
CA VAL A 132 -16.83 -7.18 20.14
C VAL A 132 -17.99 -8.02 20.69
N GLU A 133 -18.92 -7.39 21.44
CA GLU A 133 -20.04 -8.05 22.09
C GLU A 133 -21.10 -8.66 21.14
N HIS A 134 -21.13 -8.24 19.88
CA HIS A 134 -22.13 -8.70 18.91
C HIS A 134 -21.62 -9.75 17.90
N LEU A 135 -20.38 -10.20 18.05
CA LEU A 135 -19.80 -11.20 17.15
C LEU A 135 -19.99 -12.64 17.67
N SER A 136 -21.19 -12.99 18.11
CA SER A 136 -21.54 -14.38 18.39
C SER A 136 -21.82 -15.14 17.09
N PHE A 137 -20.77 -15.44 16.34
CA PHE A 137 -20.86 -16.45 15.28
C PHE A 137 -20.62 -17.83 15.87
N PRO A 138 -21.26 -18.89 15.31
CA PRO A 138 -20.91 -20.25 15.70
C PRO A 138 -19.42 -20.47 15.55
N ALA A 139 -18.79 -21.13 16.52
CA ALA A 139 -17.37 -21.46 16.47
C ALA A 139 -17.05 -22.14 15.12
N LEU A 140 -16.09 -21.60 14.38
CA LEU A 140 -15.54 -22.29 13.22
C LEU A 140 -15.12 -23.68 13.73
N LYS A 141 -15.73 -24.75 13.20
CA LYS A 141 -15.29 -26.10 13.47
C LYS A 141 -13.95 -26.28 12.73
N LEU A 142 -12.86 -26.00 13.43
CA LEU A 142 -11.51 -26.28 12.93
C LEU A 142 -11.35 -27.79 12.91
N ASN A 143 -11.48 -28.40 11.73
CA ASN A 143 -11.15 -29.80 11.53
C ASN A 143 -9.62 -29.93 11.56
N GLY A 144 -9.08 -30.41 12.67
CA GLY A 144 -7.67 -30.75 12.82
C GLY A 144 -7.01 -30.17 14.05
N SER A 145 -7.33 -30.70 15.21
CA SER A 145 -6.48 -30.60 16.40
C SER A 145 -5.29 -31.53 16.21
N SER A 146 -4.16 -31.08 15.77
CA SER A 146 -2.91 -31.82 15.91
C SER A 146 -2.30 -31.44 17.26
N ASN A 147 -2.38 -32.33 18.19
CA ASN A 147 -1.70 -32.31 19.49
C ASN A 147 -0.18 -32.50 19.31
N ASN A 148 0.56 -31.50 18.90
CA ASN A 148 2.02 -31.42 19.08
C ASN A 148 2.35 -30.04 19.61
N GLY A 149 2.40 -29.91 20.93
CA GLY A 149 2.34 -28.68 21.68
C GLY A 149 3.58 -27.76 21.63
N HIS A 150 4.59 -28.00 20.80
CA HIS A 150 5.74 -27.13 20.67
C HIS A 150 5.85 -26.52 19.27
N GLN A 151 5.67 -27.28 18.21
CA GLN A 151 5.85 -26.78 16.84
C GLN A 151 4.77 -25.75 16.39
N GLY A 152 3.56 -25.85 16.94
CA GLY A 152 2.47 -24.91 16.64
C GLY A 152 2.60 -23.55 17.33
N ASP A 153 3.33 -23.46 18.42
CA ASP A 153 3.59 -22.19 19.11
C ASP A 153 4.72 -21.44 18.42
N ASP A 154 5.78 -22.11 17.96
CA ASP A 154 6.89 -21.52 17.22
C ASP A 154 6.42 -20.90 15.86
N GLU A 155 5.51 -21.60 15.14
CA GLU A 155 4.93 -21.06 13.89
C GLU A 155 4.04 -19.84 14.15
N PHE A 156 3.25 -19.86 15.21
CA PHE A 156 2.40 -18.73 15.58
C PHE A 156 3.22 -17.52 16.02
N ASP A 157 4.28 -17.75 16.79
CA ASP A 157 5.18 -16.70 17.26
C ASP A 157 5.88 -16.01 16.08
N HIS A 158 6.43 -16.81 15.14
CA HIS A 158 7.03 -16.27 13.92
C HIS A 158 6.03 -15.50 13.06
N TRP A 159 4.81 -16.03 12.89
CA TRP A 159 3.76 -15.32 12.16
C TRP A 159 3.38 -14.01 12.87
N THR A 160 3.30 -14.03 14.19
CA THR A 160 2.99 -12.81 14.97
C THR A 160 4.09 -11.77 14.81
N GLU A 161 5.36 -12.17 14.82
CA GLU A 161 6.51 -11.28 14.63
C GLU A 161 6.47 -10.58 13.25
N THR A 162 6.08 -11.29 12.19
CA THR A 162 6.19 -10.80 10.82
C THR A 162 4.90 -10.19 10.27
N ASN A 163 3.73 -10.68 10.71
CA ASN A 163 2.45 -10.34 10.11
C ASN A 163 1.57 -9.44 11.01
N VAL A 164 1.96 -9.20 12.26
CA VAL A 164 1.12 -8.46 13.22
C VAL A 164 1.81 -7.18 13.67
N SER A 165 1.08 -6.08 13.65
CA SER A 165 1.55 -4.79 14.15
C SER A 165 0.52 -4.20 15.12
N ALA A 166 0.98 -3.64 16.23
CA ALA A 166 0.10 -2.95 17.15
C ALA A 166 -0.51 -1.70 16.50
N GLN A 167 -1.79 -1.46 16.71
CA GLN A 167 -2.43 -0.19 16.34
C GLN A 167 -2.17 0.89 17.41
N LYS A 168 -2.45 2.14 17.08
CA LYS A 168 -2.44 3.24 18.06
C LYS A 168 -3.47 3.04 19.18
N GLN A 169 -4.54 2.32 18.89
CA GLN A 169 -5.58 1.97 19.85
C GLN A 169 -5.14 0.74 20.63
N GLU A 170 -5.07 0.90 21.95
CA GLU A 170 -4.62 -0.14 22.88
C GLU A 170 -5.49 -1.41 22.75
N GLY A 171 -4.86 -2.59 22.75
CA GLY A 171 -5.51 -3.89 22.66
C GLY A 171 -5.92 -4.32 21.24
N TYR A 172 -5.71 -3.48 20.23
CA TYR A 172 -6.02 -3.80 18.83
C TYR A 172 -4.76 -3.89 17.97
N TYR A 173 -4.84 -4.78 16.99
CA TYR A 173 -3.73 -5.10 16.07
C TYR A 173 -4.16 -5.02 14.62
N LEU A 174 -3.21 -4.69 13.78
CA LEU A 174 -3.26 -4.83 12.35
C LEU A 174 -2.64 -6.17 11.97
N VAL A 175 -3.39 -7.02 11.30
CA VAL A 175 -2.92 -8.31 10.81
C VAL A 175 -2.79 -8.24 9.28
N TYR A 176 -1.60 -8.54 8.78
CA TYR A 176 -1.38 -8.70 7.35
C TYR A 176 -1.59 -10.17 6.95
N VAL A 177 -2.41 -10.37 5.94
CA VAL A 177 -2.63 -11.68 5.30
C VAL A 177 -1.82 -11.69 4.01
N LYS A 178 -0.80 -12.54 3.96
CA LYS A 178 0.05 -12.72 2.79
C LYS A 178 -0.73 -13.39 1.68
N ILE A 179 -0.78 -12.74 0.51
CA ILE A 179 -1.41 -13.27 -0.69
C ILE A 179 -0.32 -13.51 -1.71
N THR A 180 0.20 -14.71 -1.73
CA THR A 180 1.33 -15.07 -2.58
C THR A 180 1.05 -14.75 -4.04
N ARG A 181 1.86 -13.89 -4.65
CA ARG A 181 1.69 -13.39 -6.03
C ARG A 181 0.40 -12.62 -6.28
N GLY A 182 -0.30 -12.19 -5.25
CA GLY A 182 -1.60 -11.52 -5.37
C GLY A 182 -2.75 -12.44 -5.80
N ASP A 183 -2.54 -13.76 -5.84
CA ASP A 183 -3.55 -14.74 -6.23
C ASP A 183 -4.28 -15.33 -5.03
N ILE A 184 -5.60 -15.28 -5.08
CA ILE A 184 -6.49 -15.86 -4.08
C ILE A 184 -7.60 -16.66 -4.77
N THR A 185 -7.83 -17.87 -4.33
CA THR A 185 -8.92 -18.71 -4.85
C THR A 185 -10.28 -18.25 -4.33
N ALA A 186 -11.36 -18.56 -5.04
CA ALA A 186 -12.71 -18.26 -4.60
C ALA A 186 -13.03 -18.85 -3.21
N ALA A 187 -12.57 -20.09 -2.93
CA ALA A 187 -12.74 -20.73 -1.64
C ALA A 187 -12.02 -19.99 -0.51
N GLN A 188 -10.77 -19.59 -0.73
CA GLN A 188 -10.01 -18.78 0.22
C GLN A 188 -10.66 -17.42 0.45
N PHE A 189 -11.18 -16.79 -0.64
CA PHE A 189 -11.84 -15.49 -0.52
C PHE A 189 -13.13 -15.58 0.32
N HIS A 190 -13.92 -16.62 0.16
CA HIS A 190 -15.10 -16.87 0.99
C HIS A 190 -14.72 -17.11 2.47
N GLY A 191 -13.74 -17.97 2.75
CA GLY A 191 -13.27 -18.20 4.11
C GLY A 191 -12.68 -16.94 4.76
N LEU A 192 -11.93 -16.14 3.99
CA LEU A 192 -11.41 -14.86 4.45
C LEU A 192 -12.55 -13.87 4.76
N ALA A 193 -13.61 -13.82 3.95
CA ALA A 193 -14.76 -12.97 4.22
C ALA A 193 -15.44 -13.29 5.55
N ASP A 194 -15.49 -14.57 5.94
CA ASP A 194 -16.03 -14.99 7.23
C ASP A 194 -15.12 -14.58 8.40
N ILE A 195 -13.80 -14.70 8.23
CA ILE A 195 -12.81 -14.22 9.20
C ILE A 195 -12.95 -12.70 9.38
N VAL A 196 -13.02 -11.95 8.27
CA VAL A 196 -13.15 -10.50 8.27
C VAL A 196 -14.44 -10.05 8.98
N ARG A 197 -15.58 -10.69 8.70
CA ARG A 197 -16.83 -10.39 9.39
C ARG A 197 -16.74 -10.63 10.89
N ARG A 198 -16.07 -11.72 11.26
CA ARG A 198 -15.97 -12.13 12.67
C ARG A 198 -15.04 -11.25 13.50
N TYR A 199 -13.88 -10.88 12.96
CA TYR A 199 -12.80 -10.28 13.76
C TYR A 199 -12.52 -8.81 13.45
N THR A 200 -13.05 -8.27 12.34
CA THR A 200 -12.72 -6.90 11.90
C THR A 200 -13.95 -6.06 11.56
N GLY A 201 -15.14 -6.49 11.98
CA GLY A 201 -16.38 -5.77 11.65
C GLY A 201 -16.72 -5.74 10.17
N GLY A 202 -16.27 -6.74 9.41
CA GLY A 202 -16.59 -6.88 7.98
C GLY A 202 -15.70 -6.08 7.04
N ARG A 203 -14.54 -5.57 7.50
CA ARG A 203 -13.67 -4.71 6.71
C ARG A 203 -12.26 -5.27 6.56
N ALA A 204 -11.78 -5.32 5.33
CA ALA A 204 -10.39 -5.59 4.97
C ALA A 204 -9.88 -4.52 4.01
N ARG A 205 -8.58 -4.34 3.92
CA ARG A 205 -7.92 -3.39 3.01
C ARG A 205 -6.86 -4.10 2.19
N THR A 206 -6.73 -3.73 0.94
CA THR A 206 -5.59 -4.10 0.11
C THR A 206 -4.42 -3.18 0.39
N ASN A 207 -3.20 -3.67 0.21
CA ASN A 207 -1.99 -2.85 0.22
C ASN A 207 -1.25 -2.91 -1.12
N GLN A 208 -0.14 -2.17 -1.25
CA GLN A 208 0.65 -2.10 -2.48
C GLN A 208 1.51 -3.34 -2.72
N GLU A 209 1.73 -4.15 -1.72
CA GLU A 209 2.46 -5.43 -1.79
C GLU A 209 1.55 -6.59 -2.19
N GLN A 210 0.33 -6.32 -2.67
CA GLN A 210 -0.67 -7.31 -3.08
C GLN A 210 -1.22 -8.15 -1.92
N ASN A 211 -0.99 -7.76 -0.68
CA ASN A 211 -1.49 -8.40 0.53
C ASN A 211 -2.79 -7.76 1.03
N LEU A 212 -3.42 -8.37 2.01
CA LEU A 212 -4.59 -7.82 2.69
C LEU A 212 -4.24 -7.42 4.12
N ALA A 213 -4.84 -6.33 4.57
CA ALA A 213 -4.67 -5.81 5.92
C ALA A 213 -6.00 -5.87 6.68
N LEU A 214 -6.02 -6.58 7.80
CA LEU A 214 -7.14 -6.73 8.71
C LEU A 214 -6.90 -5.82 9.91
N ARG A 215 -7.68 -4.76 10.02
CA ARG A 215 -7.59 -3.81 11.13
C ARG A 215 -8.55 -4.21 12.25
N TRP A 216 -8.31 -3.67 13.43
CA TRP A 216 -9.17 -3.85 14.61
C TRP A 216 -9.23 -5.30 15.12
N VAL A 217 -8.20 -6.10 14.90
CA VAL A 217 -8.16 -7.45 15.46
C VAL A 217 -7.82 -7.35 16.95
N PRO A 218 -8.69 -7.84 17.86
CA PRO A 218 -8.38 -7.85 19.29
C PRO A 218 -7.18 -8.76 19.59
N GLY A 219 -6.27 -8.34 20.47
CA GLY A 219 -5.07 -9.13 20.78
C GLY A 219 -5.37 -10.54 21.29
N GLN A 220 -6.44 -10.70 22.07
CA GLN A 220 -6.89 -12.00 22.55
C GLN A 220 -7.37 -12.94 21.43
N SER A 221 -7.71 -12.41 20.25
CA SER A 221 -8.21 -13.19 19.10
C SER A 221 -7.11 -13.54 18.09
N LEU A 222 -5.87 -13.09 18.26
CA LEU A 222 -4.80 -13.30 17.28
C LEU A 222 -4.56 -14.77 16.97
N LYS A 223 -4.54 -15.65 18.00
CA LYS A 223 -4.33 -17.09 17.81
C LYS A 223 -5.48 -17.74 17.04
N GLU A 224 -6.73 -17.34 17.32
CA GLU A 224 -7.91 -17.80 16.59
C GLU A 224 -7.91 -17.34 15.13
N VAL A 225 -7.52 -16.08 14.88
CA VAL A 225 -7.39 -15.53 13.51
C VAL A 225 -6.33 -16.31 12.74
N TRP A 226 -5.16 -16.55 13.33
CA TRP A 226 -4.10 -17.34 12.70
C TRP A 226 -4.57 -18.75 12.36
N GLN A 227 -5.24 -19.44 13.29
CA GLN A 227 -5.77 -20.79 13.06
C GLN A 227 -6.82 -20.80 11.94
N ALA A 228 -7.70 -19.79 11.92
CA ALA A 228 -8.71 -19.64 10.86
C ALA A 228 -8.07 -19.38 9.50
N LEU A 229 -7.04 -18.53 9.44
CA LEU A 229 -6.24 -18.30 8.23
C LEU A 229 -5.50 -19.56 7.79
N LYS A 230 -4.92 -20.31 8.74
CA LYS A 230 -4.23 -21.60 8.46
C LYS A 230 -5.18 -22.62 7.86
N ALA A 231 -6.43 -22.70 8.34
CA ALA A 231 -7.45 -23.61 7.83
C ALA A 231 -7.83 -23.36 6.36
N ILE A 232 -7.64 -22.13 5.86
CA ILE A 232 -7.90 -21.76 4.46
C ILE A 232 -6.62 -21.57 3.65
N GLY A 233 -5.44 -21.90 4.21
CA GLY A 233 -4.15 -21.78 3.54
C GLY A 233 -3.70 -20.34 3.29
N LEU A 234 -3.98 -19.41 4.21
CA LEU A 234 -3.59 -17.99 4.16
C LEU A 234 -2.86 -17.52 5.43
N ALA A 235 -2.22 -18.43 6.16
CA ALA A 235 -1.44 -18.11 7.36
C ALA A 235 0.08 -18.03 7.11
N ASP A 236 0.50 -17.83 5.88
CA ASP A 236 1.92 -17.68 5.55
C ASP A 236 2.51 -16.48 6.29
N ALA A 237 3.66 -16.68 6.93
CA ALA A 237 4.44 -15.66 7.58
C ALA A 237 5.24 -14.80 6.58
N ASP A 238 6.11 -13.94 7.10
CA ASP A 238 7.11 -13.19 6.34
C ASP A 238 6.56 -12.12 5.40
N VAL A 239 5.47 -11.45 5.81
CA VAL A 239 4.99 -10.25 5.12
C VAL A 239 6.05 -9.14 5.22
N HIS A 240 6.22 -8.38 4.14
CA HIS A 240 7.21 -7.30 4.07
C HIS A 240 8.67 -7.76 4.30
N THR A 241 8.98 -9.00 3.95
CA THR A 241 10.36 -9.51 3.94
C THR A 241 10.81 -9.86 2.52
N ILE A 242 12.03 -10.39 2.36
CA ILE A 242 12.52 -10.87 1.06
C ILE A 242 11.65 -12.01 0.51
N ALA A 243 11.00 -12.79 1.39
CA ALA A 243 10.09 -13.87 1.01
C ALA A 243 8.70 -13.38 0.54
N ASP A 244 8.41 -12.07 0.65
CA ASP A 244 7.18 -11.45 0.16
C ASP A 244 7.40 -10.86 -1.24
N VAL A 245 7.59 -11.73 -2.23
CA VAL A 245 7.89 -11.35 -3.61
C VAL A 245 6.65 -10.81 -4.30
N VAL A 246 6.70 -9.54 -4.71
CA VAL A 246 5.63 -8.88 -5.46
C VAL A 246 5.80 -9.08 -6.96
N SER A 247 4.76 -9.48 -7.66
CA SER A 247 4.79 -9.63 -9.12
C SER A 247 3.51 -9.12 -9.79
N CYS A 248 3.63 -8.48 -10.95
CA CYS A 248 2.46 -8.24 -11.78
C CYS A 248 2.04 -9.54 -12.49
N PRO A 249 0.85 -9.61 -13.11
CA PRO A 249 0.40 -10.84 -13.77
C PRO A 249 1.25 -11.26 -14.99
N GLY A 250 2.01 -10.34 -15.59
CA GLY A 250 2.82 -10.65 -16.77
C GLY A 250 2.02 -11.30 -17.90
N THR A 251 2.62 -12.26 -18.62
CA THR A 251 1.96 -12.96 -19.73
C THR A 251 0.81 -13.87 -19.32
N ASP A 252 0.58 -14.10 -18.04
CA ASP A 252 -0.51 -14.98 -17.58
C ASP A 252 -1.89 -14.40 -17.92
N SER A 253 -2.06 -13.08 -17.87
CA SER A 253 -3.31 -12.42 -18.23
C SER A 253 -3.15 -11.05 -18.91
N CYS A 254 -1.97 -10.45 -18.89
CA CYS A 254 -1.74 -9.12 -19.43
C CYS A 254 -1.34 -9.16 -20.90
N LYS A 255 -2.10 -8.49 -21.77
CA LYS A 255 -1.79 -8.38 -23.22
C LYS A 255 -0.50 -7.61 -23.53
N LEU A 256 0.00 -6.82 -22.57
CA LEU A 256 1.25 -6.07 -22.69
C LEU A 256 2.44 -6.81 -22.05
N GLY A 257 2.20 -7.99 -21.46
CA GLY A 257 3.23 -8.82 -20.86
C GLY A 257 4.21 -9.35 -21.92
N ILE A 258 5.50 -9.27 -21.61
CA ILE A 258 6.59 -9.80 -22.44
C ILE A 258 7.08 -11.11 -21.84
N THR A 259 7.12 -11.18 -20.50
CA THR A 259 7.59 -12.34 -19.74
C THR A 259 6.60 -12.77 -18.66
N SER A 260 6.71 -14.03 -18.22
CA SER A 260 5.94 -14.57 -17.10
C SER A 260 6.55 -14.11 -15.77
N SER A 261 6.08 -12.98 -15.25
CA SER A 261 6.48 -12.47 -13.95
C SER A 261 5.99 -13.35 -12.81
N MET A 262 4.78 -13.94 -12.92
CA MET A 262 4.24 -14.90 -11.97
C MET A 262 5.09 -16.17 -11.91
N GLY A 263 5.52 -16.68 -13.06
CA GLY A 263 6.43 -17.83 -13.15
C GLY A 263 7.78 -17.57 -12.51
N LEU A 264 8.39 -16.40 -12.77
CA LEU A 264 9.64 -16.01 -12.11
C LEU A 264 9.45 -15.83 -10.60
N SER A 265 8.37 -15.19 -10.16
CA SER A 265 8.05 -15.04 -8.74
C SER A 265 7.95 -16.40 -8.05
N LYS A 266 7.27 -17.37 -8.68
CA LYS A 266 7.19 -18.73 -8.15
C LYS A 266 8.57 -19.38 -8.03
N ALA A 267 9.38 -19.32 -9.08
CA ALA A 267 10.71 -19.93 -9.09
C ALA A 267 11.62 -19.35 -8.00
N VAL A 268 11.61 -18.01 -7.85
CA VAL A 268 12.38 -17.32 -6.79
C VAL A 268 11.90 -17.73 -5.40
N THR A 269 10.58 -17.78 -5.17
CA THR A 269 10.03 -18.15 -3.86
C THR A 269 10.33 -19.61 -3.53
N ASP A 270 10.18 -20.53 -4.49
CA ASP A 270 10.48 -21.96 -4.30
C ASP A 270 11.98 -22.18 -3.99
N ASP A 271 12.88 -21.46 -4.66
CA ASP A 271 14.32 -21.57 -4.45
C ASP A 271 14.70 -21.03 -3.06
N MET A 272 14.17 -19.86 -2.68
CA MET A 272 14.43 -19.26 -1.35
C MET A 272 13.92 -20.13 -0.20
N ALA A 273 12.89 -20.93 -0.38
CA ALA A 273 12.40 -21.84 0.65
C ALA A 273 13.45 -22.89 1.10
N GLY A 274 14.45 -23.15 0.25
CA GLY A 274 15.59 -24.02 0.56
C GLY A 274 16.78 -23.30 1.23
N TRP A 275 16.74 -21.99 1.38
CA TRP A 275 17.86 -21.19 1.90
C TRP A 275 17.79 -21.08 3.43
N ASN A 276 18.43 -22.03 4.11
CA ASN A 276 18.52 -22.02 5.57
C ASN A 276 19.27 -20.76 6.07
N GLY A 277 18.75 -20.13 7.12
CA GLY A 277 19.37 -18.94 7.73
C GLY A 277 19.19 -17.63 6.95
N LEU A 278 18.56 -17.61 5.78
CA LEU A 278 18.34 -16.39 5.00
C LEU A 278 17.62 -15.30 5.77
N MET A 279 16.65 -15.69 6.60
CA MET A 279 15.82 -14.78 7.38
C MET A 279 16.45 -14.38 8.72
N GLU A 280 17.59 -14.95 9.09
CA GLU A 280 18.32 -14.60 10.32
C GLU A 280 19.07 -13.28 10.17
N ASP A 281 19.50 -12.92 8.96
CA ASP A 281 20.14 -11.65 8.69
C ASP A 281 19.08 -10.55 8.48
N GLU A 282 19.07 -9.57 9.37
CA GLU A 282 18.10 -8.45 9.33
C GLU A 282 18.21 -7.61 8.06
N GLY A 283 19.42 -7.45 7.50
CA GLY A 283 19.63 -6.73 6.24
C GLY A 283 19.02 -7.47 5.06
N VAL A 284 19.21 -8.79 5.02
CA VAL A 284 18.61 -9.66 3.98
C VAL A 284 17.10 -9.68 4.12
N ARG A 285 16.57 -9.82 5.32
CA ARG A 285 15.13 -9.82 5.60
C ARG A 285 14.43 -8.55 5.09
N LYS A 286 15.11 -7.41 5.13
CA LYS A 286 14.59 -6.11 4.65
C LYS A 286 14.60 -5.94 3.12
N ILE A 287 15.27 -6.80 2.38
CA ILE A 287 15.29 -6.74 0.91
C ILE A 287 13.87 -6.94 0.37
N ARG A 288 13.53 -6.19 -0.67
CA ARG A 288 12.27 -6.32 -1.40
C ARG A 288 12.56 -6.74 -2.82
N ILE A 289 11.93 -7.84 -3.25
CA ILE A 289 12.00 -8.34 -4.63
C ILE A 289 10.69 -7.98 -5.32
N LYS A 290 10.78 -7.28 -6.46
CA LYS A 290 9.60 -6.87 -7.24
C LYS A 290 9.80 -7.18 -8.71
N ILE A 291 8.79 -7.79 -9.33
CA ILE A 291 8.88 -8.36 -10.68
C ILE A 291 7.79 -7.78 -11.58
N SER A 292 8.18 -7.25 -12.73
CA SER A 292 7.26 -6.77 -13.76
C SER A 292 7.42 -7.56 -15.04
N GLY A 293 6.34 -7.97 -15.69
CA GLY A 293 6.37 -8.72 -16.95
C GLY A 293 6.70 -7.86 -18.19
N CYS A 294 6.92 -6.56 -18.02
CA CYS A 294 7.31 -5.62 -19.08
C CYS A 294 7.85 -4.32 -18.47
N PRO A 295 8.41 -3.38 -19.26
CA PRO A 295 8.94 -2.11 -18.78
C PRO A 295 7.92 -1.15 -18.15
N ASN A 296 6.61 -1.42 -18.24
CA ASN A 296 5.57 -0.57 -17.65
C ASN A 296 5.63 -0.47 -16.13
N GLY A 297 6.27 -1.43 -15.44
CA GLY A 297 6.57 -1.31 -14.02
C GLY A 297 5.39 -1.54 -13.09
N CYS A 298 4.36 -2.26 -13.52
CA CYS A 298 3.18 -2.54 -12.68
C CYS A 298 3.50 -3.35 -11.41
N GLY A 299 4.56 -4.17 -11.43
CA GLY A 299 5.11 -4.85 -10.25
C GLY A 299 6.02 -3.96 -9.39
N LEU A 300 6.16 -2.67 -9.72
CA LEU A 300 6.96 -1.69 -8.98
C LEU A 300 8.47 -2.02 -8.89
N HIS A 301 9.03 -2.71 -9.89
CA HIS A 301 10.45 -3.10 -9.91
C HIS A 301 11.41 -1.91 -9.78
N HIS A 302 11.00 -0.70 -10.21
CA HIS A 302 11.83 0.51 -10.16
C HIS A 302 12.18 0.98 -8.73
N ILE A 303 11.38 0.60 -7.72
CA ILE A 303 11.57 1.00 -6.32
C ILE A 303 11.90 -0.18 -5.41
N ALA A 304 12.25 -1.32 -5.99
CA ALA A 304 12.67 -2.50 -5.26
C ALA A 304 14.18 -2.47 -4.98
N ASN A 305 14.62 -3.21 -3.96
CA ASN A 305 16.04 -3.49 -3.76
C ASN A 305 16.56 -4.40 -4.89
N ILE A 306 15.74 -5.39 -5.28
CA ILE A 306 16.01 -6.28 -6.43
C ILE A 306 14.77 -6.20 -7.32
N GLY A 307 14.93 -5.58 -8.49
CA GLY A 307 13.85 -5.39 -9.45
C GLY A 307 14.11 -6.15 -10.75
N PHE A 308 13.11 -6.93 -11.18
CA PHE A 308 13.15 -7.62 -12.48
C PHE A 308 12.06 -7.07 -13.41
N HIS A 309 12.37 -6.96 -14.70
CA HIS A 309 11.35 -6.65 -15.69
C HIS A 309 11.58 -7.41 -17.00
N GLY A 310 10.51 -7.70 -17.72
CA GLY A 310 10.56 -8.23 -19.07
C GLY A 310 11.04 -7.16 -20.06
N ALA A 311 11.97 -7.54 -20.94
CA ALA A 311 12.57 -6.70 -21.99
C ALA A 311 12.65 -7.48 -23.31
#